data_9be733d82ce561cb6d025197776ea536
#
_entry.id   9be733d82ce561cb6d025197776ea536
#
_cell.length_a   1.000
_cell.length_b   1.000
_cell.length_c   1.000
_cell.angle_alpha   90.00
_cell.angle_beta   90.00
_cell.angle_gamma   90.00
#
_symmetry.space_group_name_H-M   'P 1'
#
loop_
_entity.id
_entity.type
_entity.pdbx_description
1 polymer ?
#
loop_
_entity_poly.entity_id
_entity_poly.type
_entity_poly.pdbx_seq_one_letter_code
_entity_poly.pdbx_strand_id
1 'polypeptide(L)'
;MATIIIIGAGLGGMSAAYELKAELGKQHDVILVNDKPDFEFNPSNPWIAVRWRERKDISLPIEPHVKKKGIRFIHAALTGLQPLEQQIRLSDGQHLHYDFLVLCTGPALAFEEVQGAGPMAGGTASVCTLSHAEECLHSVNGLLDEPGPVPCPAPPASARPTNTPSSSIATCATRR
;
A
#
# COMPACT_ATOMS: atom_id res chain seq x y z
N MET A 1 -5.05 -12.84 29.75
CA MET A 1 -4.13 -12.43 28.68
C MET A 1 -4.97 -12.37 27.42
N ALA A 2 -5.07 -11.22 26.77
CA ALA A 2 -5.86 -11.07 25.54
C ALA A 2 -4.96 -11.19 24.31
N THR A 3 -5.53 -11.68 23.22
CA THR A 3 -4.91 -11.79 21.90
C THR A 3 -5.45 -10.69 21.00
N ILE A 4 -4.58 -9.80 20.54
CA ILE A 4 -4.90 -8.72 19.62
C ILE A 4 -4.29 -9.07 18.26
N ILE A 5 -5.13 -9.19 17.24
CA ILE A 5 -4.66 -9.46 15.86
C ILE A 5 -4.83 -8.21 15.01
N ILE A 6 -3.79 -7.85 14.29
CA ILE A 6 -3.76 -6.73 13.36
C ILE A 6 -3.53 -7.29 11.95
N ILE A 7 -4.44 -7.01 11.03
CA ILE A 7 -4.35 -7.47 9.63
C ILE A 7 -3.90 -6.32 8.75
N GLY A 8 -2.78 -6.50 8.07
CA GLY A 8 -2.14 -5.52 7.22
C GLY A 8 -1.02 -4.76 7.93
N ALA A 9 0.17 -4.78 7.36
CA ALA A 9 1.38 -4.13 7.87
C ALA A 9 1.76 -2.89 7.06
N GLY A 10 0.78 -2.16 6.54
CA GLY A 10 0.98 -0.82 6.00
C GLY A 10 1.21 0.21 7.10
N LEU A 11 1.18 1.51 6.75
CA LEU A 11 1.39 2.60 7.70
C LEU A 11 0.47 2.50 8.93
N GLY A 12 -0.82 2.25 8.72
CA GLY A 12 -1.78 2.14 9.82
C GLY A 12 -1.54 0.92 10.71
N GLY A 13 -1.32 -0.26 10.10
CA GLY A 13 -1.12 -1.49 10.87
C GLY A 13 0.19 -1.54 11.65
N MET A 14 1.28 -1.06 11.05
CA MET A 14 2.56 -0.95 11.74
C MET A 14 2.47 0.01 12.93
N SER A 15 1.88 1.21 12.73
CA SER A 15 1.68 2.18 13.82
C SER A 15 0.81 1.58 14.94
N ALA A 16 -0.32 0.97 14.59
CA ALA A 16 -1.19 0.33 15.57
C ALA A 16 -0.47 -0.78 16.36
N ALA A 17 0.33 -1.61 15.67
CA ALA A 17 1.07 -2.69 16.32
C ALA A 17 2.10 -2.17 17.32
N TYR A 18 2.85 -1.12 16.98
CA TYR A 18 3.84 -0.52 17.86
C TYR A 18 3.19 0.16 19.07
N GLU A 19 2.16 0.98 18.86
CA GLU A 19 1.45 1.69 19.93
C GLU A 19 0.77 0.72 20.88
N LEU A 20 0.00 -0.25 20.36
CA LEU A 20 -0.64 -1.26 21.20
C LEU A 20 0.37 -2.07 22.00
N LYS A 21 1.51 -2.43 21.40
CA LYS A 21 2.54 -3.17 22.13
C LYS A 21 3.23 -2.31 23.19
N ALA A 22 3.42 -1.02 22.94
CA ALA A 22 4.00 -0.10 23.92
C ALA A 22 3.10 0.08 25.14
N GLU A 23 1.79 0.28 24.93
CA GLU A 23 0.81 0.50 25.98
C GLU A 23 0.49 -0.79 26.76
N LEU A 24 0.33 -1.92 26.08
CA LEU A 24 -0.09 -3.18 26.68
C LEU A 24 1.08 -4.00 27.26
N GLY A 25 2.30 -3.68 26.90
CA GLY A 25 3.52 -4.33 27.38
C GLY A 25 3.55 -5.83 27.07
N LYS A 26 3.88 -6.63 28.09
CA LYS A 26 3.96 -8.10 28.01
C LYS A 26 2.70 -8.82 28.44
N GLN A 27 1.68 -8.09 28.91
CA GLN A 27 0.47 -8.68 29.48
C GLN A 27 -0.47 -9.26 28.42
N HIS A 28 -0.32 -8.83 27.16
CA HIS A 28 -1.17 -9.22 26.06
C HIS A 28 -0.32 -9.63 24.83
N ASP A 29 -0.91 -10.49 24.00
CA ASP A 29 -0.31 -10.94 22.75
C ASP A 29 -0.73 -10.00 21.61
N VAL A 30 0.26 -9.40 20.93
CA VAL A 30 0.02 -8.60 19.73
C VAL A 30 0.59 -9.37 18.54
N ILE A 31 -0.27 -9.68 17.58
CA ILE A 31 0.04 -10.45 16.38
C ILE A 31 -0.22 -9.56 15.17
N LEU A 32 0.79 -9.40 14.34
CA LEU A 32 0.70 -8.70 13.07
C LEU A 32 0.68 -9.72 11.94
N VAL A 33 -0.34 -9.68 11.10
CA VAL A 33 -0.51 -10.55 9.93
C VAL A 33 -0.43 -9.71 8.67
N ASN A 34 0.37 -10.14 7.70
CA ASN A 34 0.49 -9.47 6.41
C ASN A 34 0.77 -10.46 5.29
N ASP A 35 0.24 -10.19 4.10
CA ASP A 35 0.42 -10.99 2.89
C ASP A 35 1.78 -10.81 2.21
N LYS A 36 2.54 -9.79 2.62
CA LYS A 36 3.91 -9.52 2.15
C LYS A 36 4.89 -9.59 3.32
N PRO A 37 6.14 -10.03 3.07
CA PRO A 37 7.17 -10.07 4.11
C PRO A 37 7.75 -8.70 4.43
N ASP A 38 7.61 -7.74 3.51
CA ASP A 38 8.21 -6.42 3.58
C ASP A 38 7.15 -5.33 3.82
N PHE A 39 7.53 -4.34 4.61
CA PHE A 39 6.85 -3.06 4.70
C PHE A 39 7.27 -2.18 3.53
N GLU A 40 6.32 -1.62 2.79
CA GLU A 40 6.54 -0.71 1.68
C GLU A 40 6.08 0.71 2.08
N PHE A 41 6.98 1.69 2.01
CA PHE A 41 6.65 3.08 2.29
C PHE A 41 6.02 3.76 1.09
N ASN A 42 4.73 3.53 0.87
CA ASN A 42 3.96 3.98 -0.30
C ASN A 42 4.07 5.48 -0.63
N PRO A 43 4.20 6.42 0.33
CA PRO A 43 4.39 7.84 0.00
C PRO A 43 5.64 8.14 -0.85
N SER A 44 6.61 7.23 -0.88
CA SER A 44 7.82 7.36 -1.70
C SER A 44 7.73 6.69 -3.09
N ASN A 45 6.64 6.02 -3.43
CA ASN A 45 6.46 5.40 -4.74
C ASN A 45 6.69 6.35 -5.93
N PRO A 46 6.22 7.63 -5.92
CA PRO A 46 6.50 8.56 -7.01
C PRO A 46 7.98 8.76 -7.30
N TRP A 47 8.85 8.63 -6.26
CA TRP A 47 10.29 8.80 -6.44
C TRP A 47 10.97 7.60 -7.11
N ILE A 48 10.36 6.42 -7.02
CA ILE A 48 10.78 5.25 -7.82
C ILE A 48 10.54 5.54 -9.31
N ALA A 49 9.34 6.01 -9.64
CA ALA A 49 8.96 6.31 -11.01
C ALA A 49 9.88 7.33 -11.71
N VAL A 50 10.50 8.24 -10.96
CA VAL A 50 11.42 9.27 -11.46
C VAL A 50 12.90 9.01 -11.16
N ARG A 51 13.28 7.80 -10.78
CA ARG A 51 14.67 7.35 -10.50
C ARG A 51 15.35 8.03 -9.30
N TRP A 52 14.60 8.66 -8.38
CA TRP A 52 15.19 9.28 -7.20
C TRP A 52 15.43 8.29 -6.07
N ARG A 53 14.72 7.15 -6.09
CA ARG A 53 14.87 6.04 -5.14
C ARG A 53 14.72 4.71 -5.84
N GLU A 54 15.24 3.67 -5.20
CA GLU A 54 15.05 2.28 -5.58
C GLU A 54 14.15 1.56 -4.54
N ARG A 55 13.62 0.39 -4.89
CA ARG A 55 12.81 -0.46 -3.98
C ARG A 55 13.46 -0.61 -2.61
N LYS A 56 14.76 -0.89 -2.55
CA LYS A 56 15.52 -1.08 -1.31
C LYS A 56 15.52 0.13 -0.37
N ASP A 57 15.30 1.34 -0.91
CA ASP A 57 15.32 2.59 -0.12
C ASP A 57 13.99 2.85 0.58
N ILE A 58 12.91 2.18 0.14
CA ILE A 58 11.55 2.39 0.63
C ILE A 58 10.86 1.11 1.13
N SER A 59 11.59 -0.01 1.16
CA SER A 59 11.10 -1.31 1.58
C SER A 59 11.98 -1.88 2.68
N LEU A 60 11.36 -2.43 3.72
CA LEU A 60 12.04 -2.99 4.89
C LEU A 60 11.40 -4.31 5.31
N PRO A 61 12.18 -5.35 5.65
CA PRO A 61 11.62 -6.59 6.16
C PRO A 61 10.89 -6.36 7.49
N ILE A 62 9.64 -6.84 7.59
CA ILE A 62 8.78 -6.60 8.76
C ILE A 62 9.28 -7.38 9.98
N GLU A 63 9.48 -8.68 9.83
CA GLU A 63 9.70 -9.61 10.94
C GLU A 63 10.83 -9.18 11.89
N PRO A 64 12.06 -8.85 11.42
CA PRO A 64 13.16 -8.51 12.34
C PRO A 64 12.88 -7.25 13.17
N HIS A 65 12.08 -6.32 12.64
CA HIS A 65 11.75 -5.07 13.32
C HIS A 65 10.68 -5.26 14.39
N VAL A 66 9.59 -5.94 14.06
CA VAL A 66 8.48 -6.16 15.00
C VAL A 66 8.85 -7.17 16.10
N LYS A 67 9.67 -8.18 15.77
CA LYS A 67 10.16 -9.16 16.74
C LYS A 67 10.98 -8.53 17.86
N LYS A 68 11.81 -7.52 17.54
CA LYS A 68 12.57 -6.75 18.55
C LYS A 68 11.66 -6.05 19.57
N LYS A 69 10.41 -5.76 19.19
CA LYS A 69 9.40 -5.16 20.06
C LYS A 69 8.53 -6.18 20.78
N GLY A 70 8.74 -7.48 20.52
CA GLY A 70 7.93 -8.55 21.11
C GLY A 70 6.55 -8.69 20.45
N ILE A 71 6.42 -8.26 19.21
CA ILE A 71 5.23 -8.47 18.36
C ILE A 71 5.47 -9.73 17.54
N ARG A 72 4.48 -10.63 17.50
CA ARG A 72 4.53 -11.83 16.66
C ARG A 72 4.12 -11.47 15.24
N PHE A 73 4.93 -11.85 14.25
CA PHE A 73 4.62 -11.65 12.85
C PHE A 73 4.20 -12.97 12.19
N ILE A 74 3.16 -12.93 11.36
CA ILE A 74 2.72 -14.05 10.53
C ILE A 74 2.65 -13.55 9.08
N HIS A 75 3.46 -14.15 8.22
CA HIS A 75 3.44 -13.88 6.79
C HIS A 75 2.38 -14.77 6.13
N ALA A 76 1.16 -14.28 6.04
CA ALA A 76 0.04 -14.95 5.39
C ALA A 76 -1.05 -13.93 5.02
N ALA A 77 -1.87 -14.26 4.03
CA ALA A 77 -3.05 -13.46 3.69
C ALA A 77 -4.27 -13.89 4.53
N LEU A 78 -5.13 -12.93 4.88
CA LEU A 78 -6.45 -13.21 5.44
C LEU A 78 -7.35 -13.81 4.35
N THR A 79 -7.89 -15.01 4.58
CA THR A 79 -8.79 -15.70 3.63
C THR A 79 -10.22 -15.83 4.14
N GLY A 80 -10.44 -15.64 5.43
CA GLY A 80 -11.77 -15.70 6.01
C GLY A 80 -11.85 -15.04 7.37
N LEU A 81 -13.01 -14.49 7.68
CA LEU A 81 -13.31 -13.84 8.95
C LEU A 81 -14.64 -14.38 9.47
N GLN A 82 -14.66 -14.85 10.71
CA GLN A 82 -15.81 -15.34 11.44
C GLN A 82 -15.98 -14.51 12.73
N PRO A 83 -16.66 -13.35 12.64
CA PRO A 83 -16.72 -12.40 13.77
C PRO A 83 -17.45 -12.96 15.00
N LEU A 84 -18.48 -13.77 14.81
CA LEU A 84 -19.25 -14.36 15.91
C LEU A 84 -18.44 -15.40 16.70
N GLU A 85 -17.51 -16.07 16.03
CA GLU A 85 -16.60 -17.05 16.61
C GLU A 85 -15.27 -16.45 17.05
N GLN A 86 -15.08 -15.15 16.82
CA GLN A 86 -13.83 -14.43 17.06
C GLN A 86 -12.62 -15.16 16.43
N GLN A 87 -12.79 -15.61 15.20
CA GLN A 87 -11.79 -16.40 14.48
C GLN A 87 -11.48 -15.82 13.12
N ILE A 88 -10.21 -15.91 12.72
CA ILE A 88 -9.74 -15.65 11.36
C ILE A 88 -9.14 -16.91 10.76
N ARG A 89 -9.19 -17.01 9.43
CA ARG A 89 -8.52 -18.05 8.64
C ARG A 89 -7.48 -17.40 7.72
N LEU A 90 -6.30 -17.98 7.68
CA LEU A 90 -5.17 -17.52 6.89
C LEU A 90 -4.92 -18.41 5.68
N SER A 91 -4.16 -17.90 4.70
CA SER A 91 -3.83 -18.60 3.45
C SER A 91 -2.92 -19.82 3.64
N ASP A 92 -2.20 -19.90 4.75
CA ASP A 92 -1.37 -21.03 5.14
C ASP A 92 -2.15 -22.15 5.87
N GLY A 93 -3.48 -22.00 5.97
CA GLY A 93 -4.37 -22.94 6.64
C GLY A 93 -4.51 -22.75 8.14
N GLN A 94 -3.79 -21.82 8.75
CA GLN A 94 -3.94 -21.52 10.17
C GLN A 94 -5.29 -20.88 10.47
N HIS A 95 -5.85 -21.24 11.63
CA HIS A 95 -7.01 -20.61 12.23
C HIS A 95 -6.56 -19.97 13.54
N LEU A 96 -6.83 -18.68 13.71
CA LEU A 96 -6.44 -17.93 14.90
C LEU A 96 -7.66 -17.34 15.57
N HIS A 97 -7.76 -17.54 16.89
CA HIS A 97 -8.74 -16.85 17.74
C HIS A 97 -8.19 -15.51 18.20
N TYR A 98 -9.06 -14.52 18.31
CA TYR A 98 -8.73 -13.20 18.80
C TYR A 98 -9.75 -12.70 19.82
N ASP A 99 -9.29 -11.87 20.76
CA ASP A 99 -10.17 -11.07 21.62
C ASP A 99 -10.47 -9.72 20.95
N PHE A 100 -9.48 -9.17 20.24
CA PHE A 100 -9.61 -7.92 19.48
C PHE A 100 -8.98 -8.06 18.08
N LEU A 101 -9.67 -7.51 17.08
CA LEU A 101 -9.24 -7.52 15.70
C LEU A 101 -9.17 -6.10 15.15
N VAL A 102 -8.02 -5.75 14.56
CA VAL A 102 -7.80 -4.47 13.88
C VAL A 102 -7.57 -4.75 12.40
N LEU A 103 -8.41 -4.17 11.54
CA LEU A 103 -8.30 -4.32 10.09
C LEU A 103 -7.63 -3.08 9.48
N CYS A 104 -6.43 -3.27 8.93
CA CYS A 104 -5.58 -2.24 8.32
C CYS A 104 -5.16 -2.64 6.91
N THR A 105 -6.02 -3.31 6.16
CA THR A 105 -5.72 -3.89 4.83
C THR A 105 -5.51 -2.84 3.73
N GLY A 106 -5.84 -1.57 3.99
CA GLY A 106 -5.73 -0.49 3.02
C GLY A 106 -6.85 -0.52 1.95
N PRO A 107 -6.80 0.41 0.99
CA PRO A 107 -7.75 0.48 -0.10
C PRO A 107 -7.39 -0.50 -1.24
N ALA A 108 -8.40 -0.99 -1.94
CA ALA A 108 -8.24 -1.57 -3.27
C ALA A 108 -8.26 -0.48 -4.34
N LEU A 109 -7.50 -0.67 -5.41
CA LEU A 109 -7.50 0.26 -6.55
C LEU A 109 -8.56 -0.19 -7.55
N ALA A 110 -9.56 0.65 -7.75
CA ALA A 110 -10.72 0.38 -8.60
C ALA A 110 -10.52 0.96 -10.02
N PHE A 111 -9.47 0.54 -10.71
CA PHE A 111 -9.19 1.02 -12.07
C PHE A 111 -10.30 0.65 -13.05
N GLU A 112 -11.00 -0.44 -12.83
CA GLU A 112 -12.11 -0.94 -13.64
C GLU A 112 -13.31 0.01 -13.69
N GLU A 113 -13.45 0.91 -12.73
CA GLU A 113 -14.51 1.93 -12.74
C GLU A 113 -14.31 3.02 -13.79
N VAL A 114 -13.09 3.13 -14.34
CA VAL A 114 -12.76 4.11 -15.39
C VAL A 114 -12.23 3.39 -16.61
N GLN A 115 -12.98 3.44 -17.71
CA GLN A 115 -12.61 2.76 -18.95
C GLN A 115 -11.22 3.22 -19.46
N GLY A 116 -10.32 2.27 -19.69
CA GLY A 116 -8.95 2.52 -20.13
C GLY A 116 -7.99 2.98 -19.04
N ALA A 117 -8.42 3.06 -17.77
CA ALA A 117 -7.54 3.37 -16.66
C ALA A 117 -6.79 2.14 -16.14
N GLY A 118 -5.63 2.43 -15.55
CA GLY A 118 -4.79 1.42 -14.91
C GLY A 118 -3.77 0.76 -15.82
N PRO A 119 -2.71 0.19 -15.24
CA PRO A 119 -1.62 -0.43 -15.97
C PRO A 119 -2.08 -1.66 -16.78
N MET A 120 -3.04 -2.43 -16.28
CA MET A 120 -3.57 -3.64 -16.95
C MET A 120 -4.34 -3.31 -18.24
N ALA A 121 -4.98 -2.14 -18.32
CA ALA A 121 -5.70 -1.68 -19.50
C ALA A 121 -4.77 -1.05 -20.55
N GLY A 122 -3.48 -0.86 -20.23
CA GLY A 122 -2.46 -0.30 -21.11
C GLY A 122 -2.63 1.21 -21.41
N GLY A 123 -3.60 1.87 -20.77
CA GLY A 123 -3.92 3.26 -21.06
C GLY A 123 -3.22 4.28 -20.16
N THR A 124 -2.94 3.91 -18.91
CA THR A 124 -2.37 4.84 -17.92
C THR A 124 -1.40 4.16 -16.97
N ALA A 125 -0.36 4.86 -16.55
CA ALA A 125 0.54 4.43 -15.50
C ALA A 125 0.00 4.84 -14.11
N SER A 126 0.43 4.15 -13.08
CA SER A 126 0.08 4.40 -11.69
C SER A 126 1.34 4.39 -10.81
N VAL A 127 1.30 5.09 -9.69
CA VAL A 127 2.33 5.06 -8.64
C VAL A 127 1.76 4.66 -7.28
N CYS A 128 0.54 4.14 -7.26
CA CYS A 128 -0.17 3.84 -6.01
C CYS A 128 0.40 2.64 -5.27
N THR A 129 1.02 1.71 -5.97
CA THR A 129 1.76 0.58 -5.39
C THR A 129 3.22 0.62 -5.85
N LEU A 130 4.08 -0.09 -5.14
CA LEU A 130 5.50 -0.17 -5.51
C LEU A 130 5.70 -0.82 -6.89
N SER A 131 4.97 -1.90 -7.20
CA SER A 131 5.01 -2.54 -8.52
C SER A 131 4.56 -1.59 -9.64
N HIS A 132 3.47 -0.85 -9.42
CA HIS A 132 3.02 0.16 -10.40
C HIS A 132 4.04 1.29 -10.59
N ALA A 133 4.74 1.70 -9.54
CA ALA A 133 5.79 2.70 -9.64
C ALA A 133 7.00 2.21 -10.46
N GLU A 134 7.35 0.93 -10.34
CA GLU A 134 8.38 0.29 -11.17
C GLU A 134 7.95 0.18 -12.64
N GLU A 135 6.70 -0.18 -12.91
CA GLU A 135 6.13 -0.15 -14.29
C GLU A 135 6.11 1.28 -14.84
N CYS A 136 5.73 2.26 -14.02
CA CYS A 136 5.74 3.66 -14.40
C CYS A 136 7.17 4.13 -14.76
N LEU A 137 8.19 3.66 -14.05
CA LEU A 137 9.59 3.92 -14.37
C LEU A 137 9.97 3.43 -15.79
N HIS A 138 9.48 2.26 -16.20
CA HIS A 138 9.69 1.77 -17.58
C HIS A 138 9.04 2.71 -18.61
N SER A 139 7.82 3.17 -18.35
CA SER A 139 7.11 4.13 -19.20
C SER A 139 7.83 5.47 -19.28
N VAL A 140 8.36 5.99 -18.16
CA VAL A 140 9.15 7.22 -18.12
C VAL A 140 10.46 7.07 -18.92
N ASN A 141 11.11 5.90 -18.85
CA ASN A 141 12.31 5.63 -19.63
C ASN A 141 12.01 5.65 -21.13
N GLY A 142 10.95 4.97 -21.58
CA GLY A 142 10.52 4.99 -22.97
C GLY A 142 10.21 6.42 -23.47
N LEU A 143 9.58 7.25 -22.63
CA LEU A 143 9.30 8.64 -22.96
C LEU A 143 10.58 9.51 -23.06
N LEU A 144 11.64 9.17 -22.31
CA LEU A 144 12.91 9.86 -22.41
C LEU A 144 13.66 9.48 -23.69
N ASP A 145 13.51 8.22 -24.15
CA ASP A 145 14.12 7.72 -25.37
C ASP A 145 13.35 8.23 -26.60
N GLU A 146 12.03 8.25 -26.57
CA GLU A 146 11.14 8.76 -27.62
C GLU A 146 10.15 9.79 -27.02
N PRO A 147 10.52 11.08 -26.96
CA PRO A 147 9.67 12.10 -26.39
C PRO A 147 8.36 12.29 -27.15
N GLY A 148 7.23 12.24 -26.41
CA GLY A 148 5.89 12.37 -26.94
C GLY A 148 4.93 13.07 -25.96
N PRO A 149 3.67 13.31 -26.35
CA PRO A 149 2.68 13.90 -25.46
C PRO A 149 2.31 12.92 -24.36
N VAL A 150 2.30 13.39 -23.10
CA VAL A 150 1.84 12.64 -21.92
C VAL A 150 0.45 13.13 -21.57
N PRO A 151 -0.61 12.36 -21.86
CA PRO A 151 -1.96 12.71 -21.42
C PRO A 151 -2.06 12.56 -19.89
N CYS A 152 -2.50 13.61 -19.21
CA CYS A 152 -2.85 13.56 -17.81
C CYS A 152 -4.38 13.61 -17.68
N PRO A 153 -5.05 12.57 -17.17
CA PRO A 153 -6.49 12.62 -16.99
C PRO A 153 -6.86 13.77 -16.05
N ALA A 154 -7.82 14.59 -16.47
CA ALA A 154 -8.31 15.65 -15.62
C ALA A 154 -9.01 15.06 -14.38
N PRO A 155 -8.82 15.62 -13.19
CA PRO A 155 -9.56 15.18 -12.01
C PRO A 155 -11.07 15.33 -12.26
N PRO A 156 -11.92 14.46 -11.66
CA PRO A 156 -13.35 14.57 -11.79
C PRO A 156 -13.82 15.95 -11.35
N ALA A 157 -14.90 16.46 -11.97
CA ALA A 157 -15.41 17.81 -11.72
C ALA A 157 -15.68 18.12 -10.23
N SER A 158 -16.04 17.09 -9.46
CA SER A 158 -16.25 17.16 -8.01
C SER A 158 -14.97 17.42 -7.21
N ALA A 159 -13.80 17.14 -7.76
CA ALA A 159 -12.50 17.34 -7.11
C ALA A 159 -11.81 18.65 -7.53
N ARG A 160 -12.42 19.45 -8.40
CA ARG A 160 -11.85 20.74 -8.84
C ARG A 160 -12.14 21.81 -7.79
N PRO A 161 -11.12 22.55 -7.32
CA PRO A 161 -11.36 23.78 -6.58
C PRO A 161 -12.13 24.77 -7.48
N THR A 162 -13.11 25.45 -6.91
CA THR A 162 -14.08 26.32 -7.60
C THR A 162 -13.48 27.54 -8.33
N ASN A 163 -12.16 27.74 -8.29
CA ASN A 163 -11.47 28.94 -8.81
C ASN A 163 -10.36 28.64 -9.84
N THR A 164 -10.36 27.51 -10.54
CA THR A 164 -9.40 27.30 -11.62
C THR A 164 -10.06 27.42 -13.00
N PRO A 165 -9.50 28.23 -13.93
CA PRO A 165 -10.02 28.30 -15.29
C PRO A 165 -9.85 26.95 -16.01
N SER A 166 -10.85 26.60 -16.81
CA SER A 166 -11.01 25.32 -17.51
C SER A 166 -10.10 25.18 -18.72
N SER A 167 -8.79 25.21 -18.52
CA SER A 167 -7.84 24.84 -19.57
C SER A 167 -6.62 24.21 -18.96
N SER A 168 -6.58 22.89 -18.91
CA SER A 168 -5.35 22.25 -18.51
C SER A 168 -5.20 20.89 -19.17
N ILE A 169 -4.72 20.93 -20.39
CA ILE A 169 -3.74 19.95 -20.82
C ILE A 169 -2.46 20.39 -20.12
N ALA A 170 -2.10 19.76 -19.01
CA ALA A 170 -0.80 19.95 -18.42
C ALA A 170 0.22 19.27 -19.33
N THR A 171 0.80 20.03 -20.24
CA THR A 171 1.93 19.60 -21.04
C THR A 171 3.13 19.62 -20.12
N CYS A 172 3.59 18.45 -19.67
CA CYS A 172 4.84 18.30 -18.97
C CYS A 172 5.96 18.49 -20.01
N ALA A 173 6.37 19.76 -20.23
CA ALA A 173 7.50 20.07 -21.07
C ALA A 173 8.77 19.82 -20.24
N THR A 174 9.53 18.78 -20.58
CA THR A 174 10.92 18.62 -20.11
C THR A 174 11.76 19.77 -20.63
N ARG A 175 12.16 20.69 -19.76
CA ARG A 175 13.28 21.59 -20.05
C ARG A 175 14.59 20.78 -20.01
N ARG A 176 15.39 20.92 -21.06
CA ARG A 176 16.78 20.48 -21.12
C ARG A 176 17.65 21.20 -20.09
#